data_675380a36d2af1729f9ed2ba52abdcac
#
_entry.id   675380a36d2af1729f9ed2ba52abdcac
#
_cell.length_a   1.000
_cell.length_b   1.000
_cell.length_c   1.000
_cell.angle_alpha   90.00
_cell.angle_beta   90.00
_cell.angle_gamma   90.00
#
_symmetry.space_group_name_H-M   'P 1'
#
loop_
_entity.id
_entity.type
_entity.pdbx_description
1 polymer ?
#
loop_
_entity_poly.entity_id
_entity_poly.type
_entity_poly.pdbx_seq_one_letter_code
_entity_poly.pdbx_strand_id
1 'polypeptide(L)'
;FTLPLARHAQQVLGIEADVQLIAGAQRNAERNGLGNAEFRQADLYNDAIREAPWNDFGFNKLLLDPPRNGAVEVIKRLPHAGVERIVYVSCYPATLARDAEYLVRVLGFRLAAAGVMDMFPHTSHVESMALFIRP
;
A
#
# COMPACT_ATOMS: atom_id res chain seq x y z
N PHE A 1 6.65 -5.65 -3.11
CA PHE A 1 7.21 -4.33 -2.74
C PHE A 1 7.94 -4.35 -1.39
N THR A 2 7.48 -5.08 -0.37
CA THR A 2 8.04 -5.05 0.99
C THR A 2 9.55 -5.25 1.04
N LEU A 3 10.10 -6.26 0.36
CA LEU A 3 11.54 -6.57 0.38
C LEU A 3 12.41 -5.48 -0.27
N PRO A 4 12.10 -4.97 -1.47
CA PRO A 4 12.83 -3.82 -2.01
C PRO A 4 12.78 -2.59 -1.10
N LEU A 5 11.63 -2.30 -0.47
CA LEU A 5 11.48 -1.19 0.46
C LEU A 5 12.32 -1.37 1.73
N ALA A 6 12.44 -2.59 2.24
CA ALA A 6 13.23 -2.89 3.43
C ALA A 6 14.72 -2.54 3.28
N ARG A 7 15.25 -2.49 2.05
CA ARG A 7 16.63 -2.06 1.78
C ARG A 7 16.86 -0.56 1.98
N HIS A 8 15.78 0.22 2.07
CA HIS A 8 15.84 1.70 2.10
C HIS A 8 15.06 2.30 3.29
N ALA A 9 14.47 1.46 4.15
CA ALA A 9 13.70 1.89 5.29
C ALA A 9 14.29 1.32 6.59
N GLN A 10 14.04 1.99 7.70
CA GLN A 10 14.40 1.49 9.03
C GLN A 10 13.65 0.21 9.37
N GLN A 11 12.34 0.21 9.14
CA GLN A 11 11.44 -0.92 9.31
C GLN A 11 10.38 -0.89 8.21
N VAL A 12 9.90 -2.06 7.81
CA VAL A 12 8.78 -2.20 6.88
C VAL A 12 7.81 -3.25 7.39
N LEU A 13 6.54 -2.91 7.39
CA LEU A 13 5.45 -3.85 7.64
C LEU A 13 4.73 -4.17 6.32
N GLY A 14 4.75 -5.44 5.92
CA GLY A 14 3.94 -5.97 4.83
C GLY A 14 2.68 -6.62 5.36
N ILE A 15 1.53 -6.28 4.76
CA ILE A 15 0.23 -6.85 5.12
C ILE A 15 -0.36 -7.54 3.91
N GLU A 16 -0.78 -8.77 4.07
CA GLU A 16 -1.32 -9.63 3.03
C GLU A 16 -2.38 -10.56 3.63
N ALA A 17 -3.43 -10.85 2.87
CA ALA A 17 -4.49 -11.75 3.31
C ALA A 17 -4.11 -13.23 3.22
N ASP A 18 -3.33 -13.61 2.22
CA ASP A 18 -2.92 -14.98 1.96
C ASP A 18 -1.76 -15.42 2.86
N VAL A 19 -2.02 -16.41 3.70
CA VAL A 19 -1.03 -16.98 4.62
C VAL A 19 0.16 -17.61 3.91
N GLN A 20 -0.02 -18.16 2.70
CA GLN A 20 1.07 -18.77 1.94
C GLN A 20 2.00 -17.70 1.36
N LEU A 21 1.43 -16.58 0.91
CA LEU A 21 2.21 -15.42 0.46
C LEU A 21 2.99 -14.80 1.61
N ILE A 22 2.42 -14.70 2.80
CA ILE A 22 3.12 -14.27 4.02
C ILE A 22 4.33 -15.19 4.32
N ALA A 23 4.10 -16.49 4.35
CA ALA A 23 5.17 -17.46 4.61
C ALA A 23 6.27 -17.40 3.53
N GLY A 24 5.88 -17.19 2.26
CA GLY A 24 6.82 -16.97 1.16
C GLY A 24 7.64 -15.69 1.33
N ALA A 25 7.00 -14.60 1.73
CA ALA A 25 7.65 -13.32 1.96
C ALA A 25 8.66 -13.38 3.12
N GLN A 26 8.31 -14.05 4.22
CA GLN A 26 9.20 -14.28 5.36
C GLN A 26 10.46 -15.05 4.95
N ARG A 27 10.29 -16.20 4.28
CA ARG A 27 11.44 -16.98 3.77
C ARG A 27 12.33 -16.16 2.82
N ASN A 28 11.73 -15.32 1.99
CA ASN A 28 12.47 -14.47 1.07
C ASN A 28 13.22 -13.34 1.81
N ALA A 29 12.62 -12.76 2.87
CA ALA A 29 13.30 -11.80 3.72
C ALA A 29 14.54 -12.41 4.39
N GLU A 30 14.40 -13.59 5.00
CA GLU A 30 15.50 -14.35 5.61
C GLU A 30 16.62 -14.64 4.63
N ARG A 31 16.29 -15.17 3.43
CA ARG A 31 17.28 -15.46 2.37
C ARG A 31 18.04 -14.22 1.89
N ASN A 32 17.43 -13.05 1.98
CA ASN A 32 18.03 -11.78 1.58
C ASN A 32 18.64 -11.00 2.75
N GLY A 33 18.66 -11.55 3.97
CA GLY A 33 19.21 -10.90 5.15
C GLY A 33 18.45 -9.64 5.60
N LEU A 34 17.14 -9.57 5.33
CA LEU A 34 16.29 -8.42 5.62
C LEU A 34 15.57 -8.60 6.95
N GLY A 35 16.28 -8.40 8.06
CA GLY A 35 15.72 -8.53 9.42
C GLY A 35 14.80 -7.39 9.87
N ASN A 36 14.66 -6.35 9.06
CA ASN A 36 13.80 -5.18 9.31
C ASN A 36 12.45 -5.24 8.58
N ALA A 37 12.11 -6.37 7.96
CA ALA A 37 10.82 -6.61 7.32
C ALA A 37 9.93 -7.49 8.21
N GLU A 38 8.82 -6.95 8.68
CA GLU A 38 7.76 -7.66 9.39
C GLU A 38 6.61 -7.95 8.43
N PHE A 39 5.90 -9.07 8.65
CA PHE A 39 4.76 -9.46 7.85
C PHE A 39 3.60 -9.87 8.74
N ARG A 40 2.41 -9.34 8.46
CA ARG A 40 1.17 -9.67 9.18
C ARG A 40 0.10 -10.13 8.22
N GLN A 41 -0.57 -11.22 8.58
CA GLN A 41 -1.73 -11.68 7.84
C GLN A 41 -2.95 -10.85 8.23
N ALA A 42 -3.58 -10.19 7.26
CA ALA A 42 -4.88 -9.56 7.45
C ALA A 42 -5.59 -9.35 6.11
N ASP A 43 -6.88 -9.68 6.09
CA ASP A 43 -7.77 -9.27 5.01
C ASP A 43 -8.31 -7.86 5.32
N LEU A 44 -7.73 -6.85 4.68
CA LEU A 44 -8.05 -5.45 4.92
C LEU A 44 -9.46 -5.04 4.43
N TYR A 45 -10.15 -5.91 3.68
CA TYR A 45 -11.52 -5.70 3.22
C TYR A 45 -12.56 -6.38 4.11
N ASN A 46 -12.11 -7.12 5.13
CA ASN A 46 -13.01 -7.73 6.08
C ASN A 46 -13.46 -6.71 7.15
N ASP A 47 -14.75 -6.39 7.17
CA ASP A 47 -15.33 -5.44 8.13
C ASP A 47 -15.30 -5.93 9.58
N ALA A 48 -15.09 -7.23 9.82
CA ALA A 48 -14.95 -7.79 11.16
C ALA A 48 -13.59 -7.50 11.82
N ILE A 49 -12.63 -6.94 11.10
CA ILE A 49 -11.35 -6.50 11.68
C ILE A 49 -11.61 -5.27 12.56
N ARG A 50 -11.66 -5.49 13.86
CA ARG A 50 -11.87 -4.44 14.87
C ARG A 50 -10.65 -3.55 15.08
N GLU A 51 -9.45 -4.14 14.96
CA GLU A 51 -8.17 -3.44 15.12
C GLU A 51 -7.38 -3.47 13.82
N ALA A 52 -6.91 -2.31 13.41
CA ALA A 52 -6.08 -2.24 12.23
C ALA A 52 -4.73 -2.95 12.50
N PRO A 53 -4.26 -3.81 11.56
CA PRO A 53 -3.05 -4.61 11.76
C PRO A 53 -1.76 -3.79 11.87
N TRP A 54 -1.86 -2.47 11.79
CA TRP A 54 -0.74 -1.53 11.92
C TRP A 54 -0.80 -0.65 13.18
N ASN A 55 -1.76 -0.84 14.09
CA ASN A 55 -1.99 0.08 15.22
C ASN A 55 -0.78 0.24 16.15
N ASP A 56 0.02 -0.80 16.32
CA ASP A 56 1.24 -0.81 17.10
C ASP A 56 2.53 -0.56 16.29
N PHE A 57 2.37 -0.30 14.98
CA PHE A 57 3.47 -0.03 14.06
C PHE A 57 3.42 1.43 13.58
N GLY A 58 4.29 2.26 14.14
CA GLY A 58 4.42 3.65 13.69
C GLY A 58 5.03 3.74 12.29
N PHE A 59 4.32 4.38 11.36
CA PHE A 59 4.83 4.56 10.00
C PHE A 59 4.55 5.97 9.47
N ASN A 60 5.44 6.48 8.65
CA ASN A 60 5.31 7.79 8.00
C ASN A 60 5.16 7.70 6.47
N LYS A 61 5.33 6.51 5.90
CA LYS A 61 5.18 6.26 4.46
C LYS A 61 4.33 5.01 4.26
N LEU A 62 3.51 5.05 3.23
CA LEU A 62 2.61 3.97 2.87
C LEU A 62 2.74 3.65 1.38
N LEU A 63 2.80 2.38 1.04
CA LEU A 63 2.60 1.90 -0.31
C LEU A 63 1.33 1.08 -0.36
N LEU A 64 0.44 1.41 -1.27
CA LEU A 64 -0.80 0.69 -1.56
C LEU A 64 -0.67 0.03 -2.94
N ASP A 65 -1.02 -1.25 -3.01
CA ASP A 65 -1.16 -2.03 -4.25
C ASP A 65 -2.41 -2.90 -4.13
N PRO A 66 -3.60 -2.28 -4.14
CA PRO A 66 -4.85 -2.97 -3.88
C PRO A 66 -5.36 -3.73 -5.11
N PRO A 67 -6.30 -4.66 -4.92
CA PRO A 67 -7.05 -5.26 -6.02
C PRO A 67 -7.88 -4.19 -6.78
N ARG A 68 -8.55 -4.62 -7.86
CA ARG A 68 -9.28 -3.71 -8.79
C ARG A 68 -10.38 -2.86 -8.15
N ASN A 69 -10.92 -3.27 -7.01
CA ASN A 69 -11.90 -2.49 -6.25
C ASN A 69 -11.32 -1.28 -5.50
N GLY A 70 -9.98 -1.12 -5.50
CA GLY A 70 -9.29 0.01 -4.88
C GLY A 70 -9.11 -0.18 -3.38
N ALA A 71 -8.70 0.88 -2.67
CA ALA A 71 -8.31 0.85 -1.26
C ALA A 71 -9.06 1.86 -0.38
N VAL A 72 -10.18 2.42 -0.83
CA VAL A 72 -10.86 3.50 -0.10
C VAL A 72 -11.20 3.12 1.35
N GLU A 73 -11.65 1.89 1.60
CA GLU A 73 -11.99 1.44 2.95
C GLU A 73 -10.75 1.27 3.85
N VAL A 74 -9.62 0.87 3.26
CA VAL A 74 -8.33 0.84 3.95
C VAL A 74 -7.87 2.27 4.28
N ILE A 75 -7.97 3.18 3.31
CA ILE A 75 -7.58 4.59 3.44
C ILE A 75 -8.37 5.29 4.56
N LYS A 76 -9.66 5.01 4.69
CA LYS A 76 -10.52 5.55 5.77
C LYS A 76 -10.07 5.14 7.18
N ARG A 77 -9.40 3.99 7.29
CA ARG A 77 -8.89 3.46 8.58
C ARG A 77 -7.45 3.88 8.88
N LEU A 78 -6.77 4.56 7.96
CA LEU A 78 -5.39 5.00 8.18
C LEU A 78 -5.31 6.00 9.34
N PRO A 79 -4.21 5.97 10.12
CA PRO A 79 -3.95 7.01 11.09
C PRO A 79 -3.80 8.35 10.37
N HIS A 80 -4.61 9.35 10.76
CA HIS A 80 -4.58 10.67 10.12
C HIS A 80 -3.30 11.45 10.45
N ALA A 81 -2.66 11.15 11.57
CA ALA A 81 -1.41 11.78 11.99
C ALA A 81 -0.20 10.89 11.64
N GLY A 82 0.89 11.51 11.22
CA GLY A 82 2.17 10.83 11.01
C GLY A 82 2.44 10.34 9.60
N VAL A 83 1.43 10.07 8.77
CA VAL A 83 1.65 9.65 7.38
C VAL A 83 1.96 10.87 6.50
N GLU A 84 3.18 10.93 6.02
CA GLU A 84 3.70 12.05 5.21
C GLU A 84 3.59 11.78 3.70
N ARG A 85 3.66 10.51 3.31
CA ARG A 85 3.76 10.14 1.90
C ARG A 85 3.04 8.82 1.61
N ILE A 86 2.26 8.81 0.53
CA ILE A 86 1.57 7.62 0.04
C ILE A 86 1.94 7.42 -1.43
N VAL A 87 2.43 6.23 -1.76
CA VAL A 87 2.54 5.73 -3.14
C VAL A 87 1.39 4.77 -3.36
N TYR A 88 0.62 5.00 -4.40
CA TYR A 88 -0.50 4.15 -4.78
C TYR A 88 -0.23 3.54 -6.17
N VAL A 89 -0.12 2.24 -6.24
CA VAL A 89 -0.04 1.47 -7.49
C VAL A 89 -1.41 0.87 -7.77
N SER A 90 -1.86 0.85 -9.02
CA SER A 90 -3.18 0.34 -9.36
C SER A 90 -3.23 -0.21 -10.79
N CYS A 91 -3.74 -1.43 -10.92
CA CYS A 91 -4.10 -2.00 -12.21
C CYS A 91 -5.46 -1.49 -12.74
N TYR A 92 -6.15 -0.58 -12.04
CA TYR A 92 -7.43 -0.03 -12.47
C TYR A 92 -7.53 1.48 -12.18
N PRO A 93 -7.19 2.33 -13.17
CA PRO A 93 -7.10 3.78 -12.98
C PRO A 93 -8.36 4.45 -12.43
N ALA A 94 -9.55 3.91 -12.73
CA ALA A 94 -10.81 4.48 -12.28
C ALA A 94 -10.97 4.43 -10.74
N THR A 95 -10.55 3.33 -10.10
CA THR A 95 -10.56 3.24 -8.64
C THR A 95 -9.44 4.05 -8.00
N LEU A 96 -8.28 4.15 -8.64
CA LEU A 96 -7.25 5.08 -8.21
C LEU A 96 -7.77 6.53 -8.20
N ALA A 97 -8.47 6.96 -9.24
CA ALA A 97 -9.02 8.31 -9.31
C ALA A 97 -10.04 8.59 -8.19
N ARG A 98 -10.94 7.63 -7.90
CA ARG A 98 -11.89 7.71 -6.79
C ARG A 98 -11.18 7.81 -5.43
N ASP A 99 -10.20 6.96 -5.21
CA ASP A 99 -9.46 6.91 -3.94
C ASP A 99 -8.57 8.15 -3.77
N ALA A 100 -8.01 8.67 -4.87
CA ALA A 100 -7.28 9.94 -4.91
C ALA A 100 -8.15 11.13 -4.51
N GLU A 101 -9.42 11.15 -4.90
CA GLU A 101 -10.36 12.18 -4.46
C GLU A 101 -10.48 12.21 -2.94
N TYR A 102 -10.61 11.04 -2.31
CA TYR A 102 -10.68 10.95 -0.85
C TYR A 102 -9.38 11.39 -0.18
N LEU A 103 -8.23 10.94 -0.67
CA LEU A 103 -6.92 11.35 -0.17
C LEU A 103 -6.71 12.86 -0.23
N VAL A 104 -7.12 13.49 -1.34
CA VAL A 104 -6.90 14.93 -1.54
C VAL A 104 -7.94 15.77 -0.82
N ARG A 105 -9.23 15.47 -1.01
CA ARG A 105 -10.30 16.35 -0.52
C ARG A 105 -10.66 16.13 0.95
N VAL A 106 -10.50 14.90 1.45
CA VAL A 106 -10.89 14.56 2.83
C VAL A 106 -9.67 14.51 3.75
N LEU A 107 -8.59 13.85 3.32
CA LEU A 107 -7.40 13.67 4.16
C LEU A 107 -6.34 14.77 3.98
N GLY A 108 -6.52 15.68 3.02
CA GLY A 108 -5.66 16.85 2.82
C GLY A 108 -4.30 16.55 2.21
N PHE A 109 -4.12 15.41 1.55
CA PHE A 109 -2.92 15.13 0.78
C PHE A 109 -2.91 15.94 -0.52
N ARG A 110 -1.73 16.25 -1.02
CA ARG A 110 -1.52 16.81 -2.35
C ARG A 110 -1.04 15.70 -3.30
N LEU A 111 -1.68 15.57 -4.45
CA LEU A 111 -1.18 14.75 -5.55
C LEU A 111 0.09 15.41 -6.10
N ALA A 112 1.23 14.78 -5.90
CA ALA A 112 2.53 15.31 -6.29
C ALA A 112 2.97 14.84 -7.69
N ALA A 113 2.64 13.60 -8.03
CA ALA A 113 2.93 13.00 -9.34
C ALA A 113 1.95 11.88 -9.65
N ALA A 114 1.71 11.65 -10.92
CA ALA A 114 1.01 10.48 -11.42
C ALA A 114 1.61 10.02 -12.75
N GLY A 115 1.55 8.73 -13.02
CA GLY A 115 2.06 8.14 -14.26
C GLY A 115 1.34 6.85 -14.59
N VAL A 116 1.53 6.39 -15.83
CA VAL A 116 0.98 5.15 -16.35
C VAL A 116 2.13 4.30 -16.91
N MET A 117 2.05 3.00 -16.69
CA MET A 117 2.96 2.00 -17.23
C MET A 117 2.16 1.01 -18.07
N ASP A 118 2.50 0.90 -19.34
CA ASP A 118 1.94 -0.10 -20.25
C ASP A 118 2.84 -1.35 -20.22
N MET A 119 2.52 -2.28 -19.33
CA MET A 119 3.29 -3.52 -19.11
C MET A 119 2.60 -4.77 -19.68
N PHE A 120 1.41 -4.62 -20.22
CA PHE A 120 0.61 -5.74 -20.72
C PHE A 120 0.26 -5.53 -22.21
N PRO A 121 1.23 -5.71 -23.12
CA PRO A 121 1.02 -5.46 -24.54
C PRO A 121 -0.12 -6.30 -25.08
N HIS A 122 -0.87 -5.73 -26.04
CA HIS A 122 -2.06 -6.33 -26.67
C HIS A 122 -3.25 -6.56 -25.73
N THR A 123 -3.28 -5.91 -24.59
CA THR A 123 -4.43 -5.92 -23.66
C THR A 123 -4.89 -4.49 -23.37
N SER A 124 -6.08 -4.35 -22.77
CA SER A 124 -6.57 -3.05 -22.24
C SER A 124 -6.08 -2.75 -20.83
N HIS A 125 -5.18 -3.56 -20.29
CA HIS A 125 -4.67 -3.38 -18.92
C HIS A 125 -3.50 -2.42 -18.91
N VAL A 126 -3.58 -1.42 -18.04
CA VAL A 126 -2.49 -0.50 -17.73
C VAL A 126 -2.28 -0.46 -16.22
N GLU A 127 -1.03 -0.32 -15.81
CA GLU A 127 -0.70 0.03 -14.44
C GLU A 127 -0.62 1.54 -14.31
N SER A 128 -1.17 2.07 -13.25
CA SER A 128 -1.05 3.48 -12.90
C SER A 128 -0.39 3.62 -11.53
N MET A 129 0.33 4.70 -11.34
CA MET A 129 0.99 5.00 -10.06
C MET A 129 0.79 6.47 -9.73
N ALA A 130 0.51 6.76 -8.46
CA ALA A 130 0.35 8.11 -7.97
C ALA A 130 1.14 8.31 -6.66
N LEU A 131 1.72 9.48 -6.52
CA LEU A 131 2.41 9.93 -5.31
C LEU A 131 1.60 11.03 -4.64
N PHE A 132 1.22 10.80 -3.41
CA PHE A 132 0.57 11.79 -2.55
C PHE A 132 1.52 12.17 -1.42
N ILE A 133 1.57 13.45 -1.12
CA ILE A 133 2.39 14.01 -0.03
C ILE A 133 1.52 14.88 0.86
N ARG A 134 1.81 14.88 2.14
CA ARG A 134 1.21 15.82 3.08
C ARG A 134 1.96 17.15 2.96
N PRO A 135 1.23 18.29 2.88
CA PRO A 135 1.85 19.63 2.89
C PRO A 135 2.60 19.93 4.17
#